data_c9b9d6248d21f1c894942a6f79fbdbd6
#
_entry.id   c9b9d6248d21f1c894942a6f79fbdbd6
#
_cell.length_a   1.000
_cell.length_b   1.000
_cell.length_c   1.000
_cell.angle_alpha   90.00
_cell.angle_beta   90.00
_cell.angle_gamma   90.00
#
_symmetry.space_group_name_H-M   'P 1'
#
loop_
_entity.id
_entity.type
_entity.pdbx_description
1 polymer ?
#
loop_
_entity_poly.entity_id
_entity_poly.type
_entity_poly.pdbx_seq_one_letter_code
_entity_poly.pdbx_strand_id
1 'polypeptide(L)'
;LWYFSEGLLGPLFAVFSEQIGGDVLDITAAWATYLIVSGLAYPLVGRVLNHSTWKFRMIAIGYALNTVFTFAYLLVSNTTELLLVQVGLGIAESISTPSWDAFFASKLRDTDDTFAWGIASGHTQFISGVAIAVGGLIAEFVSFRALFLVMGIISLMATIVQVRLSWMEEHAAV
;
A
#
# COMPACT_ATOMS: atom_id res chain seq x y z
N LEU A 1 8.06 -0.48 6.28
CA LEU A 1 7.25 0.74 6.45
C LEU A 1 5.93 0.64 5.69
N TRP A 2 5.93 0.29 4.41
CA TRP A 2 4.72 0.15 3.59
C TRP A 2 3.67 -0.74 4.28
N TYR A 3 3.94 -2.02 4.45
CA TYR A 3 3.02 -2.99 5.07
C TYR A 3 2.64 -2.63 6.51
N PHE A 4 3.48 -1.88 7.22
CA PHE A 4 3.12 -1.37 8.54
C PHE A 4 2.05 -0.29 8.44
N SER A 5 2.20 0.66 7.51
CA SER A 5 1.21 1.71 7.28
C SER A 5 -0.16 1.14 6.89
N GLU A 6 -0.19 0.22 5.93
CA GLU A 6 -1.44 -0.42 5.49
C GLU A 6 -2.07 -1.30 6.58
N GLY A 7 -1.24 -2.04 7.30
CA GLY A 7 -1.69 -2.91 8.38
C GLY A 7 -2.37 -2.17 9.53
N LEU A 8 -2.01 -0.91 9.79
CA LEU A 8 -2.63 -0.11 10.86
C LEU A 8 -4.16 -0.01 10.72
N LEU A 9 -4.68 0.09 9.50
CA LEU A 9 -6.13 0.13 9.27
C LEU A 9 -6.74 -1.28 9.29
N GLY A 10 -6.16 -2.24 8.58
CA GLY A 10 -6.57 -3.65 8.56
C GLY A 10 -8.07 -3.87 8.77
N PRO A 11 -8.47 -4.71 9.75
CA PRO A 11 -9.87 -4.96 10.04
C PRO A 11 -10.64 -3.74 10.57
N LEU A 12 -9.95 -2.67 11.00
CA LEU A 12 -10.59 -1.42 11.43
C LEU A 12 -11.24 -0.66 10.27
N PHE A 13 -10.93 -1.03 9.04
CA PHE A 13 -11.59 -0.48 7.85
C PHE A 13 -13.10 -0.62 7.91
N ALA A 14 -13.61 -1.78 8.38
CA ALA A 14 -15.03 -2.01 8.55
C ALA A 14 -15.63 -1.06 9.61
N VAL A 15 -14.98 -0.93 10.76
CA VAL A 15 -15.41 -0.04 11.85
C VAL A 15 -15.43 1.42 11.40
N PHE A 16 -14.40 1.85 10.67
CA PHE A 16 -14.36 3.21 10.10
C PHE A 16 -15.49 3.45 9.10
N SER A 17 -15.75 2.49 8.20
CA SER A 17 -16.84 2.60 7.23
C SER A 17 -18.22 2.74 7.92
N GLU A 18 -18.47 1.98 8.97
CA GLU A 18 -19.69 2.12 9.78
C GLU A 18 -19.78 3.50 10.45
N GLN A 19 -18.68 4.05 10.95
CA GLN A 19 -18.68 5.39 11.57
C GLN A 19 -19.06 6.52 10.62
N ILE A 20 -18.76 6.37 9.32
CA ILE A 20 -19.14 7.35 8.30
C ILE A 20 -20.51 7.08 7.69
N GLY A 21 -21.28 6.16 8.28
CA GLY A 21 -22.66 5.83 7.89
C GLY A 21 -22.76 4.74 6.81
N GLY A 22 -21.67 4.01 6.53
CA GLY A 22 -21.68 2.87 5.61
C GLY A 22 -22.31 1.62 6.23
N ASP A 23 -22.97 0.83 5.42
CA ASP A 23 -23.48 -0.49 5.77
C ASP A 23 -22.54 -1.63 5.30
N VAL A 24 -22.96 -2.87 5.47
CA VAL A 24 -22.17 -4.06 5.05
C VAL A 24 -21.91 -4.05 3.54
N LEU A 25 -22.87 -3.56 2.73
CA LEU A 25 -22.69 -3.47 1.27
C LEU A 25 -21.66 -2.39 0.91
N ASP A 26 -21.70 -1.27 1.61
CA ASP A 26 -20.73 -0.18 1.43
C ASP A 26 -19.30 -0.62 1.78
N ILE A 27 -19.11 -1.34 2.89
CA ILE A 27 -17.84 -1.92 3.31
C ILE A 27 -17.30 -2.86 2.23
N THR A 28 -18.16 -3.79 1.80
CA THR A 28 -17.78 -4.80 0.80
C THR A 28 -17.52 -4.18 -0.57
N ALA A 29 -18.34 -3.19 -0.99
CA ALA A 29 -18.16 -2.46 -2.23
C ALA A 29 -16.85 -1.67 -2.24
N ALA A 30 -16.51 -1.00 -1.14
CA ALA A 30 -15.26 -0.24 -1.03
C ALA A 30 -14.04 -1.15 -1.12
N TRP A 31 -14.04 -2.27 -0.39
CA TRP A 31 -12.94 -3.26 -0.47
C TRP A 31 -12.84 -3.92 -1.85
N ALA A 32 -13.99 -4.32 -2.43
CA ALA A 32 -14.05 -4.88 -3.77
C ALA A 32 -13.54 -3.89 -4.82
N THR A 33 -13.87 -2.61 -4.69
CA THR A 33 -13.38 -1.55 -5.60
C THR A 33 -11.86 -1.49 -5.63
N TYR A 34 -11.21 -1.47 -4.46
CA TYR A 34 -9.74 -1.53 -4.38
C TYR A 34 -9.17 -2.76 -5.10
N LEU A 35 -9.70 -3.96 -4.82
CA LEU A 35 -9.22 -5.21 -5.40
C LEU A 35 -9.47 -5.28 -6.91
N ILE A 36 -10.63 -4.83 -7.39
CA ILE A 36 -10.97 -4.85 -8.82
C ILE A 36 -10.09 -3.85 -9.59
N VAL A 37 -9.93 -2.64 -9.08
CA VAL A 37 -9.10 -1.61 -9.71
C VAL A 37 -7.65 -2.07 -9.77
N SER A 38 -7.08 -2.55 -8.67
CA SER A 38 -5.71 -3.04 -8.65
C SER A 38 -5.55 -4.26 -9.56
N GLY A 39 -6.45 -5.24 -9.49
CA GLY A 39 -6.39 -6.46 -10.29
C GLY A 39 -6.50 -6.22 -11.79
N LEU A 40 -7.34 -5.28 -12.24
CA LEU A 40 -7.44 -4.90 -13.65
C LEU A 40 -6.23 -4.09 -14.12
N ALA A 41 -5.65 -3.27 -13.25
CA ALA A 41 -4.51 -2.43 -13.59
C ALA A 41 -3.17 -3.18 -13.58
N TYR A 42 -2.99 -4.22 -12.75
CA TYR A 42 -1.76 -5.01 -12.69
C TYR A 42 -1.24 -5.49 -14.05
N PRO A 43 -2.03 -6.18 -14.91
CA PRO A 43 -1.52 -6.62 -16.20
C PRO A 43 -1.20 -5.47 -17.15
N LEU A 44 -1.92 -4.35 -17.05
CA LEU A 44 -1.66 -3.16 -17.88
C LEU A 44 -0.31 -2.52 -17.49
N VAL A 45 -0.11 -2.29 -16.21
CA VAL A 45 1.15 -1.75 -15.67
C VAL A 45 2.32 -2.71 -15.95
N GLY A 46 2.14 -4.01 -15.70
CA GLY A 46 3.15 -5.03 -15.97
C GLY A 46 3.58 -5.05 -17.44
N ARG A 47 2.64 -4.93 -18.39
CA ARG A 47 2.95 -4.86 -19.83
C ARG A 47 3.77 -3.62 -20.18
N VAL A 48 3.40 -2.45 -19.64
CA VAL A 48 4.11 -1.18 -19.90
C VAL A 48 5.52 -1.21 -19.33
N LEU A 49 5.69 -1.82 -18.15
CA LEU A 49 6.96 -1.81 -17.42
C LEU A 49 7.89 -2.99 -17.75
N ASN A 50 7.43 -3.98 -18.51
CA ASN A 50 8.19 -5.21 -18.77
C ASN A 50 9.59 -4.97 -19.36
N HIS A 51 9.71 -3.98 -20.25
CA HIS A 51 10.97 -3.59 -20.90
C HIS A 51 11.53 -2.25 -20.41
N SER A 52 10.95 -1.69 -19.33
CA SER A 52 11.30 -0.35 -18.84
C SER A 52 12.44 -0.40 -17.83
N THR A 53 13.37 0.53 -17.95
CA THR A 53 14.38 0.84 -16.93
C THR A 53 13.79 1.63 -15.75
N TRP A 54 12.52 2.01 -15.82
CA TRP A 54 11.84 2.89 -14.87
C TRP A 54 11.20 2.17 -13.68
N LYS A 55 11.46 0.88 -13.50
CA LYS A 55 10.85 0.06 -12.43
C LYS A 55 10.97 0.72 -11.05
N PHE A 56 12.16 1.22 -10.70
CA PHE A 56 12.39 1.89 -9.42
C PHE A 56 11.58 3.19 -9.26
N ARG A 57 11.49 3.98 -10.34
CA ARG A 57 10.67 5.20 -10.33
C ARG A 57 9.20 4.88 -10.16
N MET A 58 8.73 3.79 -10.77
CA MET A 58 7.33 3.37 -10.63
C MET A 58 7.00 2.93 -9.20
N ILE A 59 7.91 2.22 -8.52
CA ILE A 59 7.73 1.93 -7.09
C ILE A 59 7.59 3.25 -6.30
N ALA A 60 8.47 4.22 -6.54
CA ALA A 60 8.43 5.51 -5.84
C ALA A 60 7.14 6.30 -6.15
N ILE A 61 6.66 6.29 -7.41
CA ILE A 61 5.39 6.92 -7.81
C ILE A 61 4.20 6.23 -7.13
N GLY A 62 4.15 4.90 -7.12
CA GLY A 62 3.10 4.16 -6.42
C GLY A 62 3.08 4.47 -4.92
N TYR A 63 4.24 4.52 -4.27
CA TYR A 63 4.35 4.91 -2.86
C TYR A 63 3.90 6.35 -2.60
N ALA A 64 4.24 7.28 -3.48
CA ALA A 64 3.79 8.67 -3.37
C ALA A 64 2.27 8.79 -3.52
N LEU A 65 1.68 8.10 -4.51
CA LEU A 65 0.23 8.04 -4.69
C LEU A 65 -0.46 7.40 -3.47
N ASN A 66 0.06 6.28 -2.97
CA ASN A 66 -0.47 5.65 -1.77
C ASN A 66 -0.45 6.61 -0.58
N THR A 67 0.64 7.36 -0.39
CA THR A 67 0.74 8.37 0.66
C THR A 67 -0.35 9.45 0.52
N VAL A 68 -0.58 9.96 -0.69
CA VAL A 68 -1.64 10.96 -0.96
C VAL A 68 -3.01 10.40 -0.59
N PHE A 69 -3.34 9.19 -1.04
CA PHE A 69 -4.64 8.59 -0.77
C PHE A 69 -4.79 8.11 0.68
N THR A 70 -3.69 7.74 1.35
CA THR A 70 -3.71 7.48 2.79
C THR A 70 -4.06 8.76 3.58
N PHE A 71 -3.48 9.90 3.24
CA PHE A 71 -3.91 11.18 3.84
C PHE A 71 -5.33 11.59 3.45
N ALA A 72 -5.81 11.18 2.28
CA ALA A 72 -7.19 11.46 1.86
C ALA A 72 -8.25 10.83 2.76
N TYR A 73 -7.94 9.75 3.52
CA TYR A 73 -8.83 9.22 4.55
C TYR A 73 -9.23 10.27 5.60
N LEU A 74 -8.39 11.28 5.86
CA LEU A 74 -8.70 12.37 6.79
C LEU A 74 -9.87 13.26 6.32
N LEU A 75 -10.18 13.21 5.03
CA LEU A 75 -11.22 14.00 4.38
C LEU A 75 -12.50 13.19 4.13
N VAL A 76 -12.43 11.86 4.33
CA VAL A 76 -13.55 10.95 4.09
C VAL A 76 -14.62 11.15 5.15
N SER A 77 -15.82 11.47 4.71
CA SER A 77 -17.01 11.70 5.54
C SER A 77 -18.23 10.88 5.11
N ASN A 78 -18.15 10.18 3.99
CA ASN A 78 -19.23 9.36 3.45
C ASN A 78 -18.68 8.24 2.55
N THR A 79 -19.54 7.27 2.22
CA THR A 79 -19.19 6.09 1.42
C THR A 79 -18.66 6.42 0.03
N THR A 80 -19.20 7.47 -0.63
CA THR A 80 -18.74 7.86 -1.98
C THR A 80 -17.28 8.32 -1.95
N GLU A 81 -16.91 9.13 -0.97
CA GLU A 81 -15.53 9.58 -0.78
C GLU A 81 -14.61 8.40 -0.43
N LEU A 82 -15.10 7.44 0.38
CA LEU A 82 -14.38 6.21 0.67
C LEU A 82 -14.10 5.41 -0.61
N LEU A 83 -15.08 5.23 -1.49
CA LEU A 83 -14.90 4.56 -2.77
C LEU A 83 -13.86 5.25 -3.66
N LEU A 84 -13.84 6.59 -3.71
CA LEU A 84 -12.84 7.34 -4.48
C LEU A 84 -11.41 7.12 -3.92
N VAL A 85 -11.26 7.08 -2.60
CA VAL A 85 -9.96 6.76 -1.97
C VAL A 85 -9.53 5.35 -2.32
N GLN A 86 -10.45 4.36 -2.31
CA GLN A 86 -10.15 2.98 -2.67
C GLN A 86 -9.73 2.82 -4.14
N VAL A 87 -10.34 3.56 -5.06
CA VAL A 87 -9.89 3.62 -6.46
C VAL A 87 -8.45 4.12 -6.53
N GLY A 88 -8.14 5.22 -5.83
CA GLY A 88 -6.80 5.79 -5.81
C GLY A 88 -5.75 4.86 -5.22
N LEU A 89 -6.05 4.19 -4.10
CA LEU A 89 -5.19 3.19 -3.47
C LEU A 89 -4.98 1.98 -4.39
N GLY A 90 -6.03 1.49 -5.07
CA GLY A 90 -5.91 0.41 -6.04
C GLY A 90 -5.00 0.74 -7.22
N ILE A 91 -5.04 1.99 -7.71
CA ILE A 91 -4.12 2.48 -8.74
C ILE A 91 -2.69 2.55 -8.19
N ALA A 92 -2.49 3.11 -7.00
CA ALA A 92 -1.18 3.21 -6.36
C ALA A 92 -0.53 1.83 -6.18
N GLU A 93 -1.30 0.86 -5.69
CA GLU A 93 -0.91 -0.53 -5.51
C GLU A 93 -0.49 -1.17 -6.83
N SER A 94 -1.28 -0.97 -7.89
CA SER A 94 -1.01 -1.56 -9.21
C SER A 94 0.28 -1.04 -9.86
N ILE A 95 0.72 0.14 -9.50
CA ILE A 95 1.97 0.73 -9.99
C ILE A 95 3.17 0.22 -9.20
N SER A 96 3.06 0.11 -7.88
CA SER A 96 4.18 -0.24 -6.99
C SER A 96 4.46 -1.74 -6.94
N THR A 97 3.45 -2.56 -6.70
CA THR A 97 3.62 -3.98 -6.37
C THR A 97 4.24 -4.80 -7.50
N PRO A 98 3.78 -4.76 -8.76
CA PRO A 98 4.43 -5.51 -9.83
C PRO A 98 5.87 -5.08 -10.09
N SER A 99 6.15 -3.78 -9.87
CA SER A 99 7.50 -3.23 -10.03
C SER A 99 8.44 -3.72 -8.95
N TRP A 100 7.95 -3.78 -7.70
CA TRP A 100 8.70 -4.30 -6.56
C TRP A 100 8.94 -5.81 -6.68
N ASP A 101 7.92 -6.59 -7.04
CA ASP A 101 8.03 -8.03 -7.24
C ASP A 101 9.05 -8.38 -8.34
N ALA A 102 9.00 -7.67 -9.46
CA ALA A 102 9.96 -7.84 -10.55
C ALA A 102 11.38 -7.46 -10.14
N PHE A 103 11.54 -6.40 -9.34
CA PHE A 103 12.83 -6.03 -8.78
C PHE A 103 13.34 -7.09 -7.79
N PHE A 104 12.53 -7.52 -6.85
CA PHE A 104 12.90 -8.53 -5.86
C PHE A 104 13.31 -9.84 -6.55
N ALA A 105 12.47 -10.33 -7.48
CA ALA A 105 12.78 -11.52 -8.28
C ALA A 105 14.12 -11.42 -9.03
N SER A 106 14.47 -10.23 -9.53
CA SER A 106 15.74 -10.02 -10.25
C SER A 106 16.99 -10.10 -9.36
N LYS A 107 16.83 -10.03 -8.05
CA LYS A 107 17.94 -10.13 -7.07
C LYS A 107 18.07 -11.52 -6.46
N LEU A 108 17.13 -12.43 -6.75
CA LEU A 108 17.16 -13.81 -6.26
C LEU A 108 18.18 -14.65 -7.02
N ARG A 109 18.73 -15.67 -6.35
CA ARG A 109 19.54 -16.74 -6.95
C ARG A 109 18.66 -17.97 -7.13
N ASP A 110 18.85 -18.70 -8.21
CA ASP A 110 18.04 -19.89 -8.56
C ASP A 110 17.99 -20.97 -7.48
N THR A 111 18.94 -20.97 -6.53
CA THR A 111 19.04 -22.00 -5.48
C THR A 111 18.30 -21.66 -4.20
N ASP A 112 17.95 -20.39 -3.95
CA ASP A 112 17.43 -19.91 -2.65
C ASP A 112 16.13 -19.09 -2.78
N ASP A 113 15.49 -19.11 -3.93
CA ASP A 113 14.31 -18.31 -4.25
C ASP A 113 13.12 -18.57 -3.31
N THR A 114 12.79 -19.84 -3.07
CA THR A 114 11.68 -20.22 -2.19
C THR A 114 11.90 -19.76 -0.76
N PHE A 115 13.12 -19.86 -0.24
CA PHE A 115 13.44 -19.41 1.11
C PHE A 115 13.39 -17.87 1.21
N ALA A 116 13.91 -17.15 0.19
CA ALA A 116 13.87 -15.70 0.13
C ALA A 116 12.43 -15.15 0.08
N TRP A 117 11.57 -15.76 -0.75
CA TRP A 117 10.14 -15.44 -0.77
C TRP A 117 9.45 -15.79 0.55
N GLY A 118 9.82 -16.89 1.18
CA GLY A 118 9.34 -17.28 2.52
C GLY A 118 9.66 -16.23 3.59
N ILE A 119 10.90 -15.71 3.60
CA ILE A 119 11.32 -14.63 4.51
C ILE A 119 10.55 -13.34 4.20
N ALA A 120 10.46 -12.93 2.94
CA ALA A 120 9.77 -11.72 2.54
C ALA A 120 8.29 -11.76 2.95
N SER A 121 7.60 -12.88 2.66
CA SER A 121 6.19 -13.07 3.02
C SER A 121 5.99 -13.14 4.54
N GLY A 122 6.86 -13.88 5.26
CA GLY A 122 6.80 -13.99 6.72
C GLY A 122 7.02 -12.64 7.41
N HIS A 123 7.99 -11.87 6.93
CA HIS A 123 8.23 -10.49 7.42
C HIS A 123 7.02 -9.59 7.18
N THR A 124 6.40 -9.66 5.99
CA THR A 124 5.20 -8.89 5.67
C THR A 124 4.07 -9.22 6.62
N GLN A 125 3.75 -10.50 6.83
CA GLN A 125 2.68 -10.92 7.72
C GLN A 125 2.94 -10.54 9.18
N PHE A 126 4.17 -10.72 9.66
CA PHE A 126 4.55 -10.34 11.02
C PHE A 126 4.38 -8.84 11.25
N ILE A 127 4.90 -8.01 10.34
CA ILE A 127 4.80 -6.55 10.42
C ILE A 127 3.35 -6.09 10.34
N SER A 128 2.54 -6.68 9.45
CA SER A 128 1.10 -6.37 9.35
C SER A 128 0.35 -6.75 10.63
N GLY A 129 0.67 -7.90 11.23
CA GLY A 129 0.05 -8.31 12.50
C GLY A 129 0.36 -7.34 13.64
N VAL A 130 1.61 -6.90 13.78
CA VAL A 130 2.00 -5.88 14.76
C VAL A 130 1.29 -4.55 14.47
N ALA A 131 1.22 -4.14 13.21
CA ALA A 131 0.56 -2.91 12.80
C ALA A 131 -0.93 -2.93 13.14
N ILE A 132 -1.65 -4.03 12.87
CA ILE A 132 -3.06 -4.20 13.23
C ILE A 132 -3.26 -4.00 14.73
N ALA A 133 -2.41 -4.61 15.56
CA ALA A 133 -2.52 -4.45 17.01
C ALA A 133 -2.30 -3.00 17.46
N VAL A 134 -1.28 -2.33 16.91
CA VAL A 134 -1.01 -0.91 17.19
C VAL A 134 -2.14 -0.02 16.68
N GLY A 135 -2.65 -0.29 15.46
CA GLY A 135 -3.78 0.43 14.89
C GLY A 135 -5.03 0.36 15.76
N GLY A 136 -5.33 -0.85 16.29
CA GLY A 136 -6.43 -1.06 17.24
C GLY A 136 -6.30 -0.18 18.48
N LEU A 137 -5.11 -0.11 19.06
CA LEU A 137 -4.86 0.75 20.24
C LEU A 137 -5.03 2.23 19.91
N ILE A 138 -4.53 2.68 18.75
CA ILE A 138 -4.69 4.08 18.33
C ILE A 138 -6.16 4.43 18.09
N ALA A 139 -6.90 3.58 17.38
CA ALA A 139 -8.30 3.82 17.07
C ALA A 139 -9.18 3.85 18.33
N GLU A 140 -8.95 2.91 19.27
CA GLU A 140 -9.71 2.78 20.51
C GLU A 140 -9.40 3.90 21.51
N PHE A 141 -8.11 4.16 21.81
CA PHE A 141 -7.72 5.08 22.87
C PHE A 141 -7.50 6.52 22.42
N VAL A 142 -7.38 6.78 21.10
CA VAL A 142 -7.17 8.14 20.58
C VAL A 142 -8.26 8.50 19.59
N SER A 143 -8.16 8.08 18.33
CA SER A 143 -9.19 8.28 17.29
C SER A 143 -8.78 7.70 15.94
N PHE A 144 -9.73 7.51 15.02
CA PHE A 144 -9.43 7.21 13.62
C PHE A 144 -8.66 8.34 12.91
N ARG A 145 -8.91 9.59 13.28
CA ARG A 145 -8.15 10.72 12.71
C ARG A 145 -6.66 10.64 13.07
N ALA A 146 -6.33 10.28 14.31
CA ALA A 146 -4.95 10.04 14.73
C ALA A 146 -4.34 8.83 14.00
N LEU A 147 -5.11 7.75 13.82
CA LEU A 147 -4.71 6.58 13.06
C LEU A 147 -4.29 6.96 11.63
N PHE A 148 -5.13 7.70 10.89
CA PHE A 148 -4.83 8.12 9.52
C PHE A 148 -3.64 9.08 9.43
N LEU A 149 -3.45 9.96 10.42
CA LEU A 149 -2.24 10.79 10.49
C LEU A 149 -0.98 9.94 10.67
N VAL A 150 -0.99 8.98 11.58
CA VAL A 150 0.14 8.06 11.79
C VAL A 150 0.41 7.24 10.53
N MET A 151 -0.63 6.67 9.91
CA MET A 151 -0.52 5.96 8.63
C MET A 151 0.11 6.83 7.55
N GLY A 152 -0.41 8.04 7.35
CA GLY A 152 0.10 8.97 6.35
C GLY A 152 1.57 9.37 6.57
N ILE A 153 1.96 9.60 7.82
CA ILE A 153 3.35 9.92 8.17
C ILE A 153 4.27 8.73 7.87
N ILE A 154 3.88 7.51 8.25
CA ILE A 154 4.68 6.31 7.99
C ILE A 154 4.76 6.02 6.48
N SER A 155 3.67 6.19 5.74
CA SER A 155 3.63 6.06 4.29
C SER A 155 4.52 7.12 3.61
N LEU A 156 4.53 8.36 4.11
CA LEU A 156 5.43 9.41 3.64
C LEU A 156 6.90 9.05 3.89
N MET A 157 7.23 8.53 5.07
CA MET A 157 8.58 8.04 5.35
C MET A 157 8.98 6.90 4.42
N ALA A 158 8.08 5.96 4.14
CA ALA A 158 8.31 4.89 3.17
C ALA A 158 8.58 5.45 1.77
N THR A 159 7.81 6.44 1.33
CA THR A 159 7.99 7.14 0.06
C THR A 159 9.35 7.84 -0.02
N ILE A 160 9.76 8.58 1.00
CA ILE A 160 11.06 9.26 1.03
C ILE A 160 12.20 8.25 0.93
N VAL A 161 12.13 7.15 1.67
CA VAL A 161 13.14 6.07 1.60
C VAL A 161 13.17 5.48 0.19
N GLN A 162 12.00 5.19 -0.41
CA GLN A 162 11.92 4.60 -1.74
C GLN A 162 12.46 5.54 -2.83
N VAL A 163 12.15 6.83 -2.76
CA VAL A 163 12.70 7.84 -3.69
C VAL A 163 14.23 7.89 -3.61
N ARG A 164 14.81 7.86 -2.40
CA ARG A 164 16.26 7.82 -2.22
C ARG A 164 16.89 6.56 -2.81
N LEU A 165 16.28 5.40 -2.57
CA LEU A 165 16.75 4.12 -3.13
C LEU A 165 16.68 4.14 -4.66
N SER A 166 15.60 4.67 -5.25
CA SER A 166 15.46 4.79 -6.70
C SER A 166 16.56 5.66 -7.30
N TRP A 167 16.88 6.77 -6.64
CA TRP A 167 17.96 7.66 -7.07
C TRP A 167 19.35 7.00 -6.99
N MET A 168 19.63 6.26 -5.91
CA MET A 168 20.91 5.56 -5.73
C MET A 168 21.12 4.46 -6.78
N GLU A 169 20.12 3.65 -7.08
CA GLU A 169 20.22 2.58 -8.09
C GLU A 169 20.40 3.13 -9.51
N GLU A 170 19.80 4.25 -9.84
CA GLU A 170 19.99 4.91 -11.14
C GLU A 170 21.43 5.42 -11.32
N HIS A 171 22.06 5.92 -10.24
CA HIS A 171 23.44 6.42 -10.31
C HIS A 171 24.51 5.34 -10.14
N ALA A 172 24.15 4.17 -9.61
CA ALA A 172 25.04 3.02 -9.53
C ALA A 172 25.13 2.22 -10.84
N ALA A 173 24.18 2.45 -11.76
CA ALA A 173 24.11 1.79 -13.07
C ALA A 173 24.86 2.56 -14.20
N VAL A 174 25.44 3.73 -13.90
CA VAL A 174 26.26 4.58 -14.78
C VAL A 174 27.73 4.39 -14.43
#